data_7c42f34554becb2457f32da1e3b422dd
#
_entry.id   7c42f34554becb2457f32da1e3b422dd
#
_cell.length_a   1.000
_cell.length_b   1.000
_cell.length_c   1.000
_cell.angle_alpha   90.00
_cell.angle_beta   90.00
_cell.angle_gamma   90.00
#
_symmetry.space_group_name_H-M   'P 1'
#
loop_
_entity.id
_entity.type
_entity.pdbx_description
1 polymer ?
#
loop_
_entity_poly.entity_id
_entity_poly.type
_entity_poly.pdbx_seq_one_letter_code
_entity_poly.pdbx_strand_id
1 'polypeptide(L)'
;EKEERNIHELIAQFAESGERVLGVAEKNIDDDKFTFLGLIRFRDPIRATVRDAVERIVKAGVKVKIVTGDHPGTGAWAGREIGVLKDDFGILTGAEIDLKSDEELLKLIPKIAVFARATPEQKLRLVELFSKLGEIVAVTGDGINDAPALKRASIGVAMGSGTDVARTSSDLIILDDNFETIVEAIFVGRGVLHKMRTVITYLLADSFDELLLVGGALIAGLVLPITALQILF
;
A
#
# COMPACT_ATOMS: atom_id res chain seq x y z
N GLU A 1 -12.40 -22.83 -32.65
CA GLU A 1 -10.93 -22.66 -32.42
C GLU A 1 -10.37 -21.33 -32.96
N LYS A 2 -10.64 -20.95 -34.25
CA LYS A 2 -10.13 -19.70 -34.83
C LYS A 2 -10.85 -18.48 -34.30
N GLU A 3 -12.15 -18.54 -34.07
CA GLU A 3 -12.97 -17.52 -33.46
C GLU A 3 -12.66 -17.38 -31.96
N GLU A 4 -12.48 -18.47 -31.24
CA GLU A 4 -12.06 -18.47 -29.83
C GLU A 4 -10.71 -17.78 -29.66
N ARG A 5 -9.74 -18.08 -30.50
CA ARG A 5 -8.41 -17.45 -30.47
C ARG A 5 -8.50 -15.95 -30.73
N ASN A 6 -9.31 -15.50 -31.67
CA ASN A 6 -9.56 -14.08 -31.93
C ASN A 6 -10.21 -13.38 -30.74
N ILE A 7 -11.14 -14.04 -30.03
CA ILE A 7 -11.78 -13.47 -28.83
C ILE A 7 -10.76 -13.32 -27.70
N HIS A 8 -9.91 -14.32 -27.47
CA HIS A 8 -8.87 -14.24 -26.45
C HIS A 8 -7.83 -13.15 -26.74
N GLU A 9 -7.44 -12.98 -28.02
CA GLU A 9 -6.53 -11.89 -28.42
C GLU A 9 -7.18 -10.51 -28.21
N LEU A 10 -8.46 -10.35 -28.54
CA LEU A 10 -9.21 -9.11 -28.29
C LEU A 10 -9.33 -8.81 -26.80
N ILE A 11 -9.63 -9.81 -25.98
CA ILE A 11 -9.69 -9.65 -24.52
C ILE A 11 -8.33 -9.19 -23.96
N ALA A 12 -7.23 -9.78 -24.45
CA ALA A 12 -5.89 -9.39 -24.05
C ALA A 12 -5.57 -7.93 -24.43
N GLN A 13 -5.88 -7.52 -25.68
CA GLN A 13 -5.71 -6.14 -26.15
C GLN A 13 -6.51 -5.13 -25.32
N PHE A 14 -7.77 -5.44 -25.00
CA PHE A 14 -8.59 -4.55 -24.17
C PHE A 14 -8.09 -4.47 -22.73
N ALA A 15 -7.60 -5.59 -22.18
CA ALA A 15 -6.99 -5.59 -20.86
C ALA A 15 -5.70 -4.74 -20.81
N GLU A 16 -4.89 -4.74 -21.86
CA GLU A 16 -3.69 -3.89 -22.00
C GLU A 16 -4.01 -2.40 -22.05
N SER A 17 -5.22 -2.04 -22.53
CA SER A 17 -5.74 -0.66 -22.48
C SER A 17 -6.49 -0.31 -21.19
N GLY A 18 -6.46 -1.18 -20.18
CA GLY A 18 -7.07 -0.95 -18.87
C GLY A 18 -8.57 -1.21 -18.82
N GLU A 19 -9.10 -1.92 -19.83
CA GLU A 19 -10.53 -2.21 -19.91
C GLU A 19 -10.84 -3.60 -19.33
N ARG A 20 -11.95 -3.68 -18.60
CA ARG A 20 -12.57 -4.96 -18.22
C ARG A 20 -13.51 -5.41 -19.31
N VAL A 21 -13.49 -6.70 -19.62
CA VAL A 21 -14.31 -7.29 -20.68
C VAL A 21 -15.19 -8.38 -20.10
N LEU A 22 -16.48 -8.32 -20.43
CA LEU A 22 -17.45 -9.37 -20.13
C LEU A 22 -17.97 -9.96 -21.44
N GLY A 23 -17.98 -11.29 -21.53
CA GLY A 23 -18.65 -12.01 -22.62
C GLY A 23 -20.15 -12.10 -22.34
N VAL A 24 -20.95 -11.88 -23.38
CA VAL A 24 -22.41 -12.03 -23.34
C VAL A 24 -22.81 -13.18 -24.24
N ALA A 25 -23.62 -14.06 -23.71
CA ALA A 25 -24.18 -15.18 -24.46
C ALA A 25 -25.66 -15.36 -24.09
N GLU A 26 -26.47 -15.84 -25.02
CA GLU A 26 -27.86 -16.21 -24.80
C GLU A 26 -28.02 -17.73 -24.93
N LYS A 27 -29.05 -18.24 -24.25
CA LYS A 27 -29.47 -19.64 -24.37
C LYS A 27 -30.99 -19.66 -24.39
N ASN A 28 -31.58 -20.32 -25.42
CA ASN A 28 -33.01 -20.64 -25.39
C ASN A 28 -33.28 -21.76 -24.38
N ILE A 29 -34.48 -21.75 -23.78
CA ILE A 29 -34.87 -22.70 -22.74
C ILE A 29 -34.76 -24.16 -23.20
N ASP A 30 -35.03 -24.41 -24.48
CA ASP A 30 -35.02 -25.73 -25.09
C ASP A 30 -33.67 -26.11 -25.75
N ASP A 31 -32.67 -25.27 -25.67
CA ASP A 31 -31.37 -25.45 -26.29
C ASP A 31 -30.29 -25.79 -25.27
N ASP A 32 -29.42 -26.77 -25.57
CA ASP A 32 -28.30 -27.10 -24.66
C ASP A 32 -27.05 -26.25 -24.89
N LYS A 33 -27.06 -25.38 -25.91
CA LYS A 33 -25.91 -24.58 -26.33
C LYS A 33 -26.14 -23.09 -26.09
N PHE A 34 -25.09 -22.42 -25.62
CA PHE A 34 -25.04 -20.97 -25.56
C PHE A 34 -24.62 -20.37 -26.91
N THR A 35 -25.31 -19.33 -27.34
CA THR A 35 -24.92 -18.53 -28.51
C THR A 35 -24.18 -17.29 -28.01
N PHE A 36 -22.93 -17.14 -28.41
CA PHE A 36 -22.14 -15.96 -28.08
C PHE A 36 -22.67 -14.74 -28.84
N LEU A 37 -23.01 -13.66 -28.09
CA LEU A 37 -23.55 -12.42 -28.66
C LEU A 37 -22.48 -11.36 -28.85
N GLY A 38 -21.45 -11.32 -27.98
CA GLY A 38 -20.41 -10.32 -28.08
C GLY A 38 -19.69 -10.03 -26.78
N LEU A 39 -18.90 -8.97 -26.80
CA LEU A 39 -18.14 -8.47 -25.64
C LEU A 39 -18.65 -7.09 -25.23
N ILE A 40 -18.82 -6.90 -23.93
CA ILE A 40 -19.06 -5.59 -23.32
C ILE A 40 -17.76 -5.13 -22.66
N ARG A 41 -17.34 -3.90 -22.97
CA ARG A 41 -16.13 -3.28 -22.43
C ARG A 41 -16.50 -2.26 -21.36
N PHE A 42 -15.79 -2.30 -20.23
CA PHE A 42 -15.92 -1.34 -19.14
C PHE A 42 -14.56 -0.69 -18.92
N ARG A 43 -14.53 0.61 -18.84
CA ARG A 43 -13.33 1.37 -18.49
C ARG A 43 -13.61 2.18 -17.23
N ASP A 44 -12.77 1.98 -16.22
CA ASP A 44 -12.77 2.78 -15.01
C ASP A 44 -11.53 3.69 -15.07
N PRO A 45 -11.70 4.99 -15.36
CA PRO A 45 -10.57 5.90 -15.49
C PRO A 45 -9.93 6.16 -14.12
N ILE A 46 -8.60 6.20 -14.11
CA ILE A 46 -7.86 6.63 -12.91
C ILE A 46 -8.16 8.12 -12.66
N ARG A 47 -8.46 8.46 -11.42
CA ARG A 47 -8.68 9.86 -11.01
C ARG A 47 -7.43 10.68 -11.31
N ALA A 48 -7.60 11.87 -11.88
CA ALA A 48 -6.49 12.72 -12.36
C ALA A 48 -5.45 13.05 -11.27
N THR A 49 -5.88 13.17 -10.01
CA THR A 49 -5.01 13.52 -8.88
C THR A 49 -4.11 12.38 -8.39
N VAL A 50 -4.43 11.11 -8.73
CA VAL A 50 -3.72 9.94 -8.19
C VAL A 50 -2.27 9.89 -8.65
N ARG A 51 -1.98 10.24 -9.90
CA ARG A 51 -0.62 10.23 -10.44
C ARG A 51 0.29 11.19 -9.67
N ASP A 52 -0.16 12.42 -9.46
CA ASP A 52 0.60 13.45 -8.74
C ASP A 52 0.79 13.06 -7.26
N ALA A 53 -0.25 12.49 -6.64
CA ALA A 53 -0.19 11.98 -5.29
C ALA A 53 0.85 10.86 -5.15
N VAL A 54 0.84 9.88 -6.05
CA VAL A 54 1.83 8.78 -6.08
C VAL A 54 3.25 9.32 -6.29
N GLU A 55 3.43 10.27 -7.19
CA GLU A 55 4.75 10.89 -7.42
C GLU A 55 5.28 11.57 -6.14
N ARG A 56 4.43 12.29 -5.40
CA ARG A 56 4.79 12.90 -4.12
C ARG A 56 5.17 11.85 -3.07
N ILE A 57 4.43 10.75 -2.97
CA ILE A 57 4.73 9.63 -2.07
C ILE A 57 6.08 9.00 -2.41
N VAL A 58 6.34 8.73 -3.69
CA VAL A 58 7.60 8.15 -4.15
C VAL A 58 8.78 9.11 -3.91
N LYS A 59 8.62 10.42 -4.17
CA LYS A 59 9.63 11.45 -3.83
C LYS A 59 9.90 11.52 -2.33
N ALA A 60 8.89 11.22 -1.51
CA ALA A 60 9.05 11.11 -0.05
C ALA A 60 9.74 9.79 0.39
N GLY A 61 10.20 8.95 -0.55
CA GLY A 61 10.94 7.71 -0.28
C GLY A 61 10.06 6.50 0.05
N VAL A 62 8.75 6.58 -0.19
CA VAL A 62 7.84 5.45 0.00
C VAL A 62 7.76 4.61 -1.29
N LYS A 63 7.86 3.31 -1.16
CA LYS A 63 7.74 2.36 -2.28
C LYS A 63 6.27 2.01 -2.47
N VAL A 64 5.68 2.40 -3.59
CA VAL A 64 4.29 2.09 -3.92
C VAL A 64 4.24 0.80 -4.73
N LYS A 65 3.33 -0.11 -4.38
CA LYS A 65 3.08 -1.39 -5.06
C LYS A 65 1.57 -1.55 -5.30
N ILE A 66 1.20 -2.14 -6.42
CA ILE A 66 -0.20 -2.48 -6.72
C ILE A 66 -0.41 -3.97 -6.47
N VAL A 67 -1.45 -4.31 -5.70
CA VAL A 67 -1.88 -5.69 -5.49
C VAL A 67 -3.36 -5.78 -5.84
N THR A 68 -3.68 -6.49 -6.91
CA THR A 68 -5.04 -6.54 -7.45
C THR A 68 -5.48 -7.95 -7.80
N GLY A 69 -6.78 -8.23 -7.69
CA GLY A 69 -7.41 -9.42 -8.24
C GLY A 69 -7.64 -9.36 -9.76
N ASP A 70 -7.43 -8.22 -10.39
CA ASP A 70 -7.65 -8.00 -11.82
C ASP A 70 -6.61 -8.69 -12.71
N HIS A 71 -6.89 -8.69 -14.02
CA HIS A 71 -6.00 -9.23 -15.05
C HIS A 71 -4.65 -8.49 -15.06
N PRO A 72 -3.52 -9.22 -15.34
CA PRO A 72 -2.19 -8.59 -15.38
C PRO A 72 -2.09 -7.37 -16.30
N GLY A 73 -2.75 -7.40 -17.47
CA GLY A 73 -2.81 -6.28 -18.40
C GLY A 73 -3.44 -5.03 -17.78
N THR A 74 -4.56 -5.18 -17.07
CA THR A 74 -5.24 -4.07 -16.38
C THR A 74 -4.36 -3.50 -15.27
N GLY A 75 -3.74 -4.38 -14.46
CA GLY A 75 -2.80 -3.97 -13.42
C GLY A 75 -1.57 -3.26 -13.99
N ALA A 76 -1.04 -3.75 -15.11
CA ALA A 76 0.08 -3.13 -15.82
C ALA A 76 -0.27 -1.74 -16.35
N TRP A 77 -1.44 -1.60 -16.97
CA TRP A 77 -1.94 -0.32 -17.44
C TRP A 77 -2.05 0.69 -16.26
N ALA A 78 -2.71 0.30 -15.18
CA ALA A 78 -2.83 1.15 -14.00
C ALA A 78 -1.45 1.54 -13.44
N GLY A 79 -0.53 0.59 -13.34
CA GLY A 79 0.83 0.82 -12.85
C GLY A 79 1.62 1.81 -13.71
N ARG A 80 1.47 1.79 -15.04
CA ARG A 80 2.09 2.74 -15.96
C ARG A 80 1.46 4.12 -15.84
N GLU A 81 0.13 4.20 -15.82
CA GLU A 81 -0.62 5.47 -15.72
C GLU A 81 -0.25 6.25 -14.46
N ILE A 82 -0.14 5.59 -13.31
CA ILE A 82 0.24 6.25 -12.05
C ILE A 82 1.75 6.34 -11.82
N GLY A 83 2.56 5.81 -12.75
CA GLY A 83 4.02 5.92 -12.71
C GLY A 83 4.74 4.99 -11.72
N VAL A 84 4.08 3.93 -11.26
CA VAL A 84 4.64 2.90 -10.37
C VAL A 84 5.37 1.81 -11.15
N LEU A 85 4.80 1.38 -12.28
CA LEU A 85 5.41 0.40 -13.17
C LEU A 85 6.32 1.11 -14.17
N LYS A 86 7.63 0.95 -13.98
CA LYS A 86 8.72 1.43 -14.84
C LYS A 86 9.42 0.23 -15.47
N ASP A 87 10.29 0.46 -16.45
CA ASP A 87 10.97 -0.59 -17.22
C ASP A 87 11.79 -1.56 -16.36
N ASP A 88 12.30 -1.10 -15.22
CA ASP A 88 13.08 -1.91 -14.27
C ASP A 88 12.23 -2.77 -13.32
N PHE A 89 10.89 -2.65 -13.36
CA PHE A 89 10.00 -3.35 -12.45
C PHE A 89 9.12 -4.36 -13.18
N GLY A 90 8.96 -5.52 -12.53
CA GLY A 90 8.16 -6.62 -13.04
C GLY A 90 6.71 -6.61 -12.57
N ILE A 91 5.96 -7.53 -13.18
CA ILE A 91 4.62 -7.93 -12.76
C ILE A 91 4.71 -9.39 -12.33
N LEU A 92 4.02 -9.74 -11.24
CA LEU A 92 3.91 -11.11 -10.76
C LEU A 92 2.44 -11.47 -10.59
N THR A 93 2.06 -12.66 -11.06
CA THR A 93 0.69 -13.16 -10.94
C THR A 93 0.50 -13.99 -9.67
N GLY A 94 -0.74 -14.12 -9.19
CA GLY A 94 -1.07 -14.99 -8.06
C GLY A 94 -0.60 -16.43 -8.26
N ALA A 95 -0.76 -16.99 -9.48
CA ALA A 95 -0.28 -18.33 -9.79
C ALA A 95 1.26 -18.46 -9.66
N GLU A 96 2.01 -17.44 -10.06
CA GLU A 96 3.47 -17.42 -9.90
C GLU A 96 3.89 -17.23 -8.44
N ILE A 97 3.09 -16.53 -7.62
CA ILE A 97 3.30 -16.40 -6.17
C ILE A 97 3.19 -17.77 -5.49
N ASP A 98 2.20 -18.58 -5.88
CA ASP A 98 1.99 -19.92 -5.28
C ASP A 98 3.08 -20.92 -5.64
N LEU A 99 3.70 -20.76 -6.82
CA LEU A 99 4.78 -21.64 -7.26
C LEU A 99 6.14 -21.36 -6.59
N LYS A 100 6.25 -20.26 -5.83
CA LYS A 100 7.52 -19.81 -5.25
C LYS A 100 7.55 -19.96 -3.73
N SER A 101 8.72 -20.34 -3.22
CA SER A 101 8.99 -20.33 -1.79
C SER A 101 9.07 -18.89 -1.24
N ASP A 102 8.97 -18.73 0.07
CA ASP A 102 9.12 -17.42 0.72
C ASP A 102 10.52 -16.83 0.47
N GLU A 103 11.58 -17.67 0.45
CA GLU A 103 12.97 -17.23 0.22
C GLU A 103 13.16 -16.70 -1.21
N GLU A 104 12.49 -17.32 -2.20
CA GLU A 104 12.49 -16.85 -3.58
C GLU A 104 11.73 -15.55 -3.72
N LEU A 105 10.54 -15.46 -3.10
CA LEU A 105 9.72 -14.26 -3.12
C LEU A 105 10.43 -13.07 -2.45
N LEU A 106 11.08 -13.25 -1.31
CA LEU A 106 11.83 -12.19 -0.62
C LEU A 106 12.90 -11.53 -1.51
N LYS A 107 13.48 -12.28 -2.47
CA LYS A 107 14.45 -11.74 -3.43
C LYS A 107 13.79 -11.01 -4.62
N LEU A 108 12.56 -11.40 -4.97
CA LEU A 108 11.84 -10.90 -6.15
C LEU A 108 10.97 -9.68 -5.85
N ILE A 109 10.20 -9.71 -4.75
CA ILE A 109 9.18 -8.70 -4.46
C ILE A 109 9.68 -7.25 -4.41
N PRO A 110 10.96 -6.93 -4.05
CA PRO A 110 11.45 -5.57 -4.17
C PRO A 110 11.41 -5.03 -5.61
N LYS A 111 11.59 -5.91 -6.60
CA LYS A 111 11.64 -5.59 -8.03
C LYS A 111 10.27 -5.68 -8.73
N ILE A 112 9.22 -6.07 -8.02
CA ILE A 112 7.87 -6.19 -8.57
C ILE A 112 7.09 -4.91 -8.23
N ALA A 113 6.46 -4.30 -9.23
CA ALA A 113 5.59 -3.15 -9.04
C ALA A 113 4.12 -3.55 -8.93
N VAL A 114 3.71 -4.61 -9.64
CA VAL A 114 2.31 -5.03 -9.73
C VAL A 114 2.19 -6.52 -9.44
N PHE A 115 1.30 -6.85 -8.51
CA PHE A 115 0.87 -8.21 -8.22
C PHE A 115 -0.57 -8.36 -8.71
N ALA A 116 -0.77 -9.17 -9.75
CA ALA A 116 -2.05 -9.31 -10.42
C ALA A 116 -2.69 -10.69 -10.17
N ARG A 117 -4.02 -10.79 -10.28
CA ARG A 117 -4.76 -12.02 -9.97
C ARG A 117 -4.47 -12.55 -8.55
N ALA A 118 -4.19 -11.66 -7.62
CA ALA A 118 -3.88 -12.02 -6.25
C ALA A 118 -5.15 -12.34 -5.44
N THR A 119 -5.13 -13.48 -4.73
CA THR A 119 -6.16 -13.85 -3.77
C THR A 119 -5.98 -13.11 -2.44
N PRO A 120 -6.99 -13.08 -1.55
CA PRO A 120 -6.85 -12.49 -0.21
C PRO A 120 -5.70 -13.09 0.60
N GLU A 121 -5.48 -14.40 0.51
CA GLU A 121 -4.41 -15.11 1.20
C GLU A 121 -3.03 -14.68 0.66
N GLN A 122 -2.92 -14.50 -0.66
CA GLN A 122 -1.69 -14.02 -1.28
C GLN A 122 -1.41 -12.57 -0.93
N LYS A 123 -2.44 -11.70 -0.84
CA LYS A 123 -2.29 -10.33 -0.34
C LYS A 123 -1.73 -10.31 1.08
N LEU A 124 -2.28 -11.14 1.97
CA LEU A 124 -1.77 -11.30 3.33
C LEU A 124 -0.32 -11.79 3.35
N ARG A 125 0.00 -12.82 2.57
CA ARG A 125 1.37 -13.37 2.44
C ARG A 125 2.37 -12.31 1.98
N LEU A 126 2.01 -11.47 1.01
CA LEU A 126 2.85 -10.38 0.54
C LEU A 126 3.12 -9.35 1.65
N VAL A 127 2.12 -8.97 2.44
CA VAL A 127 2.29 -8.07 3.59
C VAL A 127 3.29 -8.65 4.59
N GLU A 128 3.18 -9.94 4.89
CA GLU A 128 4.11 -10.61 5.80
C GLU A 128 5.54 -10.68 5.25
N LEU A 129 5.69 -10.93 3.95
CA LEU A 129 6.99 -10.94 3.30
C LEU A 129 7.66 -9.56 3.28
N PHE A 130 6.91 -8.49 3.00
CA PHE A 130 7.42 -7.12 3.10
C PHE A 130 7.83 -6.78 4.55
N SER A 131 7.04 -7.21 5.54
CA SER A 131 7.40 -7.04 6.96
C SER A 131 8.66 -7.83 7.35
N LYS A 132 8.85 -9.05 6.81
CA LYS A 132 10.09 -9.84 6.99
C LYS A 132 11.31 -9.14 6.37
N LEU A 133 11.16 -8.31 5.35
CA LEU A 133 12.23 -7.47 4.79
C LEU A 133 12.54 -6.23 5.66
N GLY A 134 11.85 -6.05 6.78
CA GLY A 134 12.02 -4.89 7.65
C GLY A 134 11.30 -3.63 7.17
N GLU A 135 10.42 -3.74 6.17
CA GLU A 135 9.63 -2.62 5.66
C GLU A 135 8.42 -2.36 6.59
N ILE A 136 8.10 -1.08 6.80
CA ILE A 136 6.85 -0.67 7.42
C ILE A 136 5.79 -0.61 6.33
N VAL A 137 4.81 -1.54 6.40
CA VAL A 137 3.83 -1.75 5.35
C VAL A 137 2.54 -1.02 5.67
N ALA A 138 2.14 -0.11 4.79
CA ALA A 138 0.78 0.42 4.76
C ALA A 138 -0.01 -0.29 3.64
N VAL A 139 -1.21 -0.73 3.95
CA VAL A 139 -2.13 -1.34 2.98
C VAL A 139 -3.36 -0.47 2.84
N THR A 140 -3.76 -0.19 1.60
CA THR A 140 -5.04 0.46 1.31
C THR A 140 -5.99 -0.54 0.68
N GLY A 141 -7.25 -0.54 1.10
CA GLY A 141 -8.27 -1.42 0.54
C GLY A 141 -9.69 -0.94 0.87
N ASP A 142 -10.65 -1.41 0.10
CA ASP A 142 -12.06 -1.06 0.21
C ASP A 142 -12.99 -2.28 0.34
N GLY A 143 -12.47 -3.47 0.04
CA GLY A 143 -13.22 -4.71 -0.04
C GLY A 143 -13.05 -5.66 1.14
N ILE A 144 -13.97 -6.61 1.26
CA ILE A 144 -13.89 -7.70 2.23
C ILE A 144 -12.61 -8.54 2.01
N ASN A 145 -12.19 -8.67 0.76
CA ASN A 145 -10.99 -9.42 0.36
C ASN A 145 -9.68 -8.77 0.83
N ASP A 146 -9.71 -7.50 1.23
CA ASP A 146 -8.55 -6.77 1.70
C ASP A 146 -8.41 -6.82 3.23
N ALA A 147 -9.48 -7.17 3.94
CA ALA A 147 -9.53 -7.12 5.40
C ALA A 147 -8.40 -7.90 6.10
N PRO A 148 -8.01 -9.12 5.69
CA PRO A 148 -6.88 -9.82 6.31
C PRO A 148 -5.55 -9.07 6.12
N ALA A 149 -5.31 -8.48 4.95
CA ALA A 149 -4.12 -7.70 4.65
C ALA A 149 -4.12 -6.36 5.40
N LEU A 150 -5.26 -5.66 5.46
CA LEU A 150 -5.44 -4.43 6.24
C LEU A 150 -5.10 -4.65 7.71
N LYS A 151 -5.65 -5.70 8.31
CA LYS A 151 -5.42 -6.02 9.73
C LYS A 151 -3.97 -6.43 10.02
N ARG A 152 -3.29 -7.04 9.05
CA ARG A 152 -1.91 -7.55 9.23
C ARG A 152 -0.85 -6.50 8.97
N ALA A 153 -1.17 -5.47 8.22
CA ALA A 153 -0.27 -4.37 7.89
C ALA A 153 0.21 -3.62 9.14
N SER A 154 1.31 -2.88 9.02
CA SER A 154 1.72 -1.94 10.08
C SER A 154 0.73 -0.78 10.20
N ILE A 155 0.08 -0.42 9.09
CA ILE A 155 -1.01 0.57 9.02
C ILE A 155 -2.01 0.08 7.98
N GLY A 156 -3.23 -0.26 8.41
CA GLY A 156 -4.37 -0.53 7.54
C GLY A 156 -5.14 0.76 7.25
N VAL A 157 -5.42 1.04 5.99
CA VAL A 157 -6.14 2.24 5.54
C VAL A 157 -7.35 1.82 4.71
N ALA A 158 -8.55 2.08 5.17
CA ALA A 158 -9.77 1.83 4.41
C ALA A 158 -10.28 3.11 3.74
N MET A 159 -10.94 2.93 2.59
CA MET A 159 -11.70 4.01 1.97
C MET A 159 -13.03 4.21 2.71
N GLY A 160 -13.55 5.43 2.76
CA GLY A 160 -14.81 5.77 3.42
C GLY A 160 -16.00 5.06 2.81
N SER A 161 -16.00 4.91 1.47
CA SER A 161 -16.99 4.14 0.70
C SER A 161 -16.77 2.62 0.77
N GLY A 162 -15.70 2.17 1.42
CA GLY A 162 -15.37 0.75 1.57
C GLY A 162 -16.39 0.00 2.43
N THR A 163 -16.31 -1.33 2.37
CA THR A 163 -17.18 -2.21 3.18
C THR A 163 -16.94 -2.04 4.68
N ASP A 164 -17.96 -2.31 5.49
CA ASP A 164 -17.83 -2.25 6.96
C ASP A 164 -16.71 -3.17 7.47
N VAL A 165 -16.49 -4.31 6.81
CA VAL A 165 -15.42 -5.25 7.16
C VAL A 165 -14.04 -4.62 6.91
N ALA A 166 -13.84 -3.94 5.78
CA ALA A 166 -12.59 -3.23 5.50
C ALA A 166 -12.36 -2.11 6.52
N ARG A 167 -13.39 -1.28 6.78
CA ARG A 167 -13.32 -0.17 7.74
C ARG A 167 -13.02 -0.62 9.16
N THR A 168 -13.65 -1.69 9.64
CA THR A 168 -13.40 -2.24 10.98
C THR A 168 -12.07 -2.97 11.12
N SER A 169 -11.46 -3.37 9.99
CA SER A 169 -10.15 -4.04 9.95
C SER A 169 -8.98 -3.06 9.76
N SER A 170 -9.25 -1.76 9.61
CA SER A 170 -8.25 -0.74 9.35
C SER A 170 -7.98 0.14 10.57
N ASP A 171 -6.79 0.76 10.59
CA ASP A 171 -6.38 1.73 11.62
C ASP A 171 -6.83 3.16 11.26
N LEU A 172 -6.96 3.45 9.96
CA LEU A 172 -7.36 4.76 9.42
C LEU A 172 -8.47 4.58 8.38
N ILE A 173 -9.37 5.57 8.31
CA ILE A 173 -10.43 5.62 7.29
C ILE A 173 -10.32 6.95 6.56
N ILE A 174 -10.22 6.91 5.22
CA ILE A 174 -10.18 8.06 4.34
C ILE A 174 -11.61 8.44 3.94
N LEU A 175 -12.21 9.39 4.65
CA LEU A 175 -13.63 9.73 4.54
C LEU A 175 -14.03 10.32 3.17
N ASP A 176 -13.11 11.00 2.51
CA ASP A 176 -13.31 11.65 1.21
C ASP A 176 -12.95 10.77 0.01
N ASP A 177 -12.54 9.52 0.24
CA ASP A 177 -12.07 8.58 -0.77
C ASP A 177 -10.96 9.15 -1.68
N ASN A 178 -10.22 10.14 -1.19
CA ASN A 178 -9.18 10.81 -1.95
C ASN A 178 -7.79 10.28 -1.57
N PHE A 179 -7.05 9.81 -2.58
CA PHE A 179 -5.69 9.31 -2.38
C PHE A 179 -4.71 10.41 -1.92
N GLU A 180 -4.99 11.69 -2.22
CA GLU A 180 -4.19 12.82 -1.71
C GLU A 180 -4.20 12.92 -0.20
N THR A 181 -5.29 12.55 0.47
CA THR A 181 -5.39 12.54 1.93
C THR A 181 -4.39 11.57 2.56
N ILE A 182 -4.05 10.46 1.87
CA ILE A 182 -2.97 9.56 2.31
C ILE A 182 -1.61 10.27 2.26
N VAL A 183 -1.37 11.07 1.22
CA VAL A 183 -0.14 11.87 1.10
C VAL A 183 -0.01 12.83 2.27
N GLU A 184 -1.08 13.55 2.58
CA GLU A 184 -1.11 14.50 3.70
C GLU A 184 -0.89 13.79 5.04
N ALA A 185 -1.52 12.63 5.26
CA ALA A 185 -1.32 11.83 6.46
C ALA A 185 0.15 11.42 6.66
N ILE A 186 0.85 11.04 5.57
CA ILE A 186 2.29 10.72 5.62
C ILE A 186 3.11 11.95 6.05
N PHE A 187 2.84 13.12 5.47
CA PHE A 187 3.58 14.35 5.81
C PHE A 187 3.31 14.80 7.25
N VAL A 188 2.06 14.77 7.68
CA VAL A 188 1.67 15.10 9.06
C VAL A 188 2.33 14.14 10.05
N GLY A 189 2.27 12.82 9.81
CA GLY A 189 2.89 11.81 10.65
C GLY A 189 4.41 12.02 10.80
N ARG A 190 5.11 12.34 9.70
CA ARG A 190 6.54 12.68 9.73
C ARG A 190 6.82 13.95 10.52
N GLY A 191 5.95 14.95 10.39
CA GLY A 191 6.05 16.20 11.17
C GLY A 191 5.89 15.95 12.67
N VAL A 192 4.95 15.09 13.06
CA VAL A 192 4.75 14.67 14.46
C VAL A 192 6.00 13.98 15.00
N LEU A 193 6.54 13.00 14.26
CA LEU A 193 7.77 12.31 14.66
C LEU A 193 8.96 13.26 14.83
N HIS A 194 9.10 14.24 13.93
CA HIS A 194 10.15 15.25 14.05
C HIS A 194 10.00 16.08 15.33
N LYS A 195 8.79 16.56 15.61
CA LYS A 195 8.49 17.31 16.84
C LYS A 195 8.74 16.47 18.10
N MET A 196 8.32 15.20 18.11
CA MET A 196 8.59 14.29 19.23
C MET A 196 10.10 14.12 19.48
N ARG A 197 10.88 13.90 18.42
CA ARG A 197 12.35 13.82 18.54
C ARG A 197 12.96 15.10 19.12
N THR A 198 12.50 16.26 18.66
CA THR A 198 12.97 17.55 19.17
C THR A 198 12.67 17.70 20.67
N VAL A 199 11.45 17.37 21.10
CA VAL A 199 11.05 17.43 22.52
C VAL A 199 11.89 16.47 23.37
N ILE A 200 12.05 15.22 22.92
CA ILE A 200 12.86 14.22 23.63
C ILE A 200 14.33 14.69 23.74
N THR A 201 14.89 15.21 22.63
CA THR A 201 16.27 15.73 22.65
C THR A 201 16.43 16.88 23.61
N TYR A 202 15.46 17.81 23.65
CA TYR A 202 15.45 18.93 24.59
C TYR A 202 15.41 18.44 26.05
N LEU A 203 14.49 17.54 26.40
CA LEU A 203 14.36 17.00 27.75
C LEU A 203 15.63 16.24 28.19
N LEU A 204 16.23 15.47 27.27
CA LEU A 204 17.48 14.76 27.58
C LEU A 204 18.64 15.75 27.78
N ALA A 205 18.74 16.81 26.97
CA ALA A 205 19.79 17.81 27.09
C ALA A 205 19.66 18.54 28.42
N ASP A 206 18.45 18.95 28.80
CA ASP A 206 18.16 19.62 30.08
C ASP A 206 18.55 18.75 31.27
N SER A 207 18.15 17.47 31.26
CA SER A 207 18.54 16.52 32.32
C SER A 207 20.06 16.27 32.38
N PHE A 208 20.74 16.31 31.22
CA PHE A 208 22.20 16.19 31.16
C PHE A 208 22.91 17.42 31.74
N ASP A 209 22.39 18.62 31.45
CA ASP A 209 22.94 19.87 31.96
C ASP A 209 22.81 19.93 33.52
N GLU A 210 21.69 19.51 34.06
CA GLU A 210 21.50 19.38 35.51
C GLU A 210 22.50 18.38 36.14
N LEU A 211 22.66 17.19 35.50
CA LEU A 211 23.58 16.16 35.97
C LEU A 211 25.02 16.68 35.97
N LEU A 212 25.45 17.39 34.92
CA LEU A 212 26.78 17.98 34.79
C LEU A 212 27.00 19.09 35.83
N LEU A 213 25.99 19.92 36.04
CA LEU A 213 26.05 21.04 36.97
C LEU A 213 26.20 20.54 38.41
N VAL A 214 25.33 19.62 38.83
CA VAL A 214 25.34 19.05 40.19
C VAL A 214 26.55 18.14 40.40
N GLY A 215 26.85 17.26 39.46
CA GLY A 215 27.99 16.35 39.50
C GLY A 215 29.33 17.07 39.47
N GLY A 216 29.43 18.10 38.63
CA GLY A 216 30.62 18.96 38.54
C GLY A 216 30.87 19.73 39.84
N ALA A 217 29.82 20.30 40.47
CA ALA A 217 29.92 20.98 41.74
C ALA A 217 30.37 20.04 42.89
N LEU A 218 29.82 18.83 42.94
CA LEU A 218 30.22 17.81 43.92
C LEU A 218 31.70 17.40 43.79
N ILE A 219 32.15 17.13 42.54
CA ILE A 219 33.55 16.76 42.27
C ILE A 219 34.49 17.92 42.62
N ALA A 220 34.09 19.16 42.33
CA ALA A 220 34.90 20.35 42.63
C ALA A 220 34.86 20.80 44.12
N GLY A 221 34.08 20.14 44.96
CA GLY A 221 33.90 20.51 46.37
C GLY A 221 33.19 21.85 46.57
N LEU A 222 32.39 22.29 45.57
CA LEU A 222 31.63 23.54 45.61
C LEU A 222 30.26 23.32 46.25
N VAL A 223 29.63 24.44 46.69
CA VAL A 223 28.23 24.43 47.15
C VAL A 223 27.34 24.08 45.97
N LEU A 224 26.35 23.21 46.18
CA LEU A 224 25.40 22.81 45.15
C LEU A 224 24.70 24.04 44.54
N PRO A 225 24.82 24.25 43.24
CA PRO A 225 24.31 25.44 42.56
C PRO A 225 22.78 25.44 42.42
N ILE A 226 22.15 24.28 42.54
CA ILE A 226 20.71 24.10 42.41
C ILE A 226 20.21 23.22 43.57
N THR A 227 19.13 23.65 44.21
CA THR A 227 18.44 22.84 45.23
C THR A 227 17.43 21.89 44.59
N ALA A 228 17.10 20.80 45.28
CA ALA A 228 16.09 19.83 44.80
C ALA A 228 14.73 20.50 44.48
N LEU A 229 14.40 21.60 45.11
CA LEU A 229 13.18 22.38 44.87
C LEU A 229 13.25 23.15 43.53
N GLN A 230 14.44 23.61 43.12
CA GLN A 230 14.65 24.34 41.87
C GLN A 230 14.73 23.43 40.65
N ILE A 231 14.96 22.13 40.83
CA ILE A 231 14.89 21.11 39.78
C ILE A 231 13.43 20.74 39.46
N LEU A 232 12.52 20.92 40.41
CA LEU A 232 11.12 20.50 40.31
C LEU A 232 10.22 21.58 39.66
N PHE A 233 10.68 22.82 39.54
CA PHE A 233 9.97 23.97 38.95
C PHE A 233 10.77 24.64 37.84
#